data_547846a3b4431dc8947131780c1ee400
#
_entry.id   547846a3b4431dc8947131780c1ee400
#
_cell.length_a   1.000
_cell.length_b   1.000
_cell.length_c   1.000
_cell.angle_alpha   90.00
_cell.angle_beta   90.00
_cell.angle_gamma   90.00
#
_symmetry.space_group_name_H-M   'P 1'
#
loop_
_entity.id
_entity.type
_entity.pdbx_description
1 polymer ?
#
loop_
_entity_poly.entity_id
_entity_poly.type
_entity_poly.pdbx_seq_one_letter_code
_entity_poly.pdbx_strand_id
1 'polypeptide(L)'
;YGYSRAEDIAGVTVVLFILASAVFAGYAATQKWSSQTATTHLGLGMAAALIGAIGNELVAIYKISVGKAIGSVALVADGQHSRADALTSIGAFLGILGVFLGFAWADPLMGLLISVAILYIAWDSGREVFSRIMDAIEPETVERIEQAAGAVAGVRGVDEVRARWIGHRVMADLAIQVDPQLTVAEGHRIAEEVRHELLHRIPQVADAHVHVNPAWEGVDPYHAETAEHFERARTLPPPAQDAGSPDTKGRAE
;
A
#
# COMPACT_ATOMS: atom_id res chain seq x y z
N TYR A 1 0.14 19.47 6.75
CA TYR A 1 -0.13 18.03 6.60
C TYR A 1 1.01 17.14 7.13
N GLY A 2 2.16 17.69 7.57
CA GLY A 2 3.28 16.95 8.15
C GLY A 2 3.99 16.01 7.17
N TYR A 3 4.78 15.08 7.73
CA TYR A 3 5.56 14.09 6.97
C TYR A 3 4.89 12.71 6.90
N SER A 4 3.57 12.64 7.02
CA SER A 4 2.86 11.34 7.06
C SER A 4 3.09 10.47 5.82
N ARG A 5 3.32 11.07 4.64
CA ARG A 5 3.70 10.35 3.42
C ARG A 5 5.15 9.83 3.41
N ALA A 6 5.98 10.20 4.39
CA ALA A 6 7.32 9.61 4.51
C ALA A 6 7.26 8.09 4.76
N GLU A 7 6.19 7.60 5.39
CA GLU A 7 5.94 6.19 5.58
C GLU A 7 5.71 5.46 4.24
N ASP A 8 4.97 6.06 3.31
CA ASP A 8 4.74 5.51 1.99
C ASP A 8 6.06 5.37 1.20
N ILE A 9 6.93 6.41 1.29
CA ILE A 9 8.28 6.39 0.70
C ILE A 9 9.15 5.30 1.34
N ALA A 10 9.06 5.12 2.67
CA ALA A 10 9.76 4.03 3.36
C ALA A 10 9.29 2.66 2.84
N GLY A 11 7.99 2.47 2.64
CA GLY A 11 7.44 1.26 2.03
C GLY A 11 8.01 0.97 0.64
N VAL A 12 8.09 1.99 -0.24
CA VAL A 12 8.74 1.85 -1.56
C VAL A 12 10.19 1.42 -1.43
N THR A 13 10.93 2.04 -0.52
CA THR A 13 12.34 1.73 -0.30
C THR A 13 12.53 0.27 0.11
N VAL A 14 11.70 -0.24 1.01
CA VAL A 14 11.74 -1.64 1.43
C VAL A 14 11.42 -2.59 0.25
N VAL A 15 10.41 -2.29 -0.55
CA VAL A 15 10.07 -3.09 -1.74
C VAL A 15 11.24 -3.15 -2.73
N LEU A 16 11.94 -2.03 -2.94
CA LEU A 16 13.13 -2.00 -3.78
C LEU A 16 14.26 -2.88 -3.22
N PHE A 17 14.44 -2.92 -1.90
CA PHE A 17 15.41 -3.86 -1.28
C PHE A 17 15.00 -5.31 -1.47
N ILE A 18 13.71 -5.65 -1.32
CA ILE A 18 13.23 -7.02 -1.59
C ILE A 18 13.52 -7.41 -3.05
N LEU A 19 13.20 -6.51 -3.99
CA LEU A 19 13.46 -6.74 -5.42
C LEU A 19 14.96 -6.93 -5.72
N ALA A 20 15.81 -6.07 -5.16
CA ALA A 20 17.26 -6.18 -5.32
C ALA A 20 17.78 -7.51 -4.75
N SER A 21 17.29 -7.92 -3.58
CA SER A 21 17.64 -9.22 -2.95
C SER A 21 17.24 -10.40 -3.84
N ALA A 22 16.05 -10.36 -4.43
CA ALA A 22 15.58 -11.41 -5.35
C ALA A 22 16.48 -11.53 -6.59
N VAL A 23 16.80 -10.40 -7.23
CA VAL A 23 17.67 -10.37 -8.41
C VAL A 23 19.08 -10.87 -8.06
N PHE A 24 19.63 -10.43 -6.92
CA PHE A 24 20.94 -10.88 -6.46
C PHE A 24 20.96 -12.39 -6.16
N ALA A 25 19.92 -12.91 -5.49
CA ALA A 25 19.81 -14.35 -5.21
C ALA A 25 19.73 -15.17 -6.49
N GLY A 26 18.94 -14.74 -7.49
CA GLY A 26 18.86 -15.39 -8.80
C GLY A 26 20.19 -15.36 -9.55
N TYR A 27 20.87 -14.22 -9.55
CA TYR A 27 22.20 -14.10 -10.16
C TYR A 27 23.23 -15.01 -9.47
N ALA A 28 23.28 -15.04 -8.15
CA ALA A 28 24.16 -15.92 -7.39
C ALA A 28 23.88 -17.41 -7.65
N ALA A 29 22.60 -17.78 -7.78
CA ALA A 29 22.19 -19.16 -8.10
C ALA A 29 22.67 -19.57 -9.52
N THR A 30 22.56 -18.68 -10.52
CA THR A 30 23.05 -18.95 -11.88
C THR A 30 24.58 -19.07 -11.93
N GLN A 31 25.30 -18.27 -11.15
CA GLN A 31 26.76 -18.36 -11.01
C GLN A 31 27.17 -19.73 -10.40
N LYS A 32 26.50 -20.16 -9.34
CA LYS A 32 26.77 -21.47 -8.72
C LYS A 32 26.49 -22.62 -9.67
N TRP A 33 25.48 -22.49 -10.53
CA TRP A 33 25.17 -23.51 -11.55
C TRP A 33 26.34 -23.75 -12.50
N SER A 34 27.04 -22.70 -12.89
CA SER A 34 28.17 -22.78 -13.83
C SER A 34 29.51 -23.12 -13.17
N SER A 35 29.73 -22.79 -11.91
CA SER A 35 31.04 -22.86 -11.25
C SER A 35 31.30 -24.15 -10.45
N GLN A 36 30.27 -24.95 -10.15
CA GLN A 36 30.33 -26.20 -9.37
C GLN A 36 31.21 -26.11 -8.10
N THR A 37 31.21 -24.96 -7.44
CA THR A 37 32.03 -24.75 -6.22
C THR A 37 31.52 -25.63 -5.08
N ALA A 38 32.42 -26.46 -4.51
CA ALA A 38 32.08 -27.34 -3.41
C ALA A 38 31.77 -26.51 -2.15
N THR A 39 30.61 -26.76 -1.55
CA THR A 39 30.20 -26.14 -0.27
C THR A 39 30.96 -26.82 0.85
N THR A 40 31.76 -26.06 1.61
CA THR A 40 32.50 -26.54 2.80
C THR A 40 31.70 -26.27 4.07
N HIS A 41 31.97 -27.02 5.13
CA HIS A 41 31.32 -26.86 6.46
C HIS A 41 29.78 -27.01 6.45
N LEU A 42 29.28 -28.01 5.74
CA LEU A 42 27.84 -28.27 5.54
C LEU A 42 27.03 -28.22 6.84
N GLY A 43 27.51 -28.84 7.94
CA GLY A 43 26.78 -28.89 9.21
C GLY A 43 26.59 -27.51 9.87
N LEU A 44 27.64 -26.68 9.87
CA LEU A 44 27.54 -25.31 10.39
C LEU A 44 26.65 -24.44 9.52
N GLY A 45 26.73 -24.60 8.19
CA GLY A 45 25.88 -23.91 7.26
C GLY A 45 24.40 -24.23 7.45
N MET A 46 24.05 -25.51 7.63
CA MET A 46 22.70 -25.96 7.92
C MET A 46 22.16 -25.39 9.26
N ALA A 47 22.99 -25.43 10.32
CA ALA A 47 22.58 -24.90 11.63
C ALA A 47 22.33 -23.38 11.55
N ALA A 48 23.23 -22.63 10.93
CA ALA A 48 23.07 -21.18 10.74
C ALA A 48 21.83 -20.84 9.90
N ALA A 49 21.61 -21.57 8.81
CA ALA A 49 20.45 -21.40 7.96
C ALA A 49 19.13 -21.68 8.70
N LEU A 50 19.08 -22.72 9.52
CA LEU A 50 17.88 -23.04 10.31
C LEU A 50 17.59 -21.95 11.36
N ILE A 51 18.61 -21.49 12.08
CA ILE A 51 18.48 -20.40 13.06
C ILE A 51 18.02 -19.12 12.36
N GLY A 52 18.61 -18.78 11.21
CA GLY A 52 18.22 -17.63 10.42
C GLY A 52 16.77 -17.72 9.92
N ALA A 53 16.35 -18.89 9.45
CA ALA A 53 14.98 -19.11 8.98
C ALA A 53 13.96 -18.90 10.10
N ILE A 54 14.17 -19.52 11.27
CA ILE A 54 13.27 -19.38 12.42
C ILE A 54 13.25 -17.95 12.93
N GLY A 55 14.43 -17.32 13.10
CA GLY A 55 14.54 -15.95 13.61
C GLY A 55 13.84 -14.94 12.70
N ASN A 56 14.10 -15.01 11.40
CA ASN A 56 13.50 -14.08 10.42
C ASN A 56 11.98 -14.30 10.28
N GLU A 57 11.49 -15.55 10.31
CA GLU A 57 10.04 -15.79 10.23
C GLU A 57 9.31 -15.30 11.48
N LEU A 58 9.87 -15.47 12.68
CA LEU A 58 9.29 -14.90 13.90
C LEU A 58 9.20 -13.37 13.84
N VAL A 59 10.26 -12.72 13.36
CA VAL A 59 10.30 -11.27 13.16
C VAL A 59 9.29 -10.86 12.09
N ALA A 60 9.18 -11.61 10.99
CA ALA A 60 8.24 -11.35 9.92
C ALA A 60 6.78 -11.40 10.42
N ILE A 61 6.41 -12.46 11.14
CA ILE A 61 5.07 -12.63 11.72
C ILE A 61 4.74 -11.45 12.64
N TYR A 62 5.67 -11.08 13.52
CA TYR A 62 5.48 -9.96 14.43
C TYR A 62 5.28 -8.63 13.69
N LYS A 63 6.18 -8.27 12.77
CA LYS A 63 6.11 -7.03 11.99
C LYS A 63 4.82 -6.95 11.17
N ILE A 64 4.45 -8.03 10.46
CA ILE A 64 3.24 -8.07 9.64
C ILE A 64 1.99 -7.93 10.51
N SER A 65 1.94 -8.63 11.65
CA SER A 65 0.80 -8.57 12.55
C SER A 65 0.61 -7.16 13.12
N VAL A 66 1.68 -6.55 13.63
CA VAL A 66 1.64 -5.18 14.17
C VAL A 66 1.35 -4.18 13.05
N GLY A 67 2.02 -4.30 11.90
CA GLY A 67 1.82 -3.43 10.75
C GLY A 67 0.36 -3.38 10.28
N LYS A 68 -0.27 -4.55 10.18
CA LYS A 68 -1.71 -4.65 9.86
C LYS A 68 -2.59 -4.03 10.94
N ALA A 69 -2.25 -4.23 12.22
CA ALA A 69 -3.03 -3.70 13.34
C ALA A 69 -3.03 -2.16 13.38
N ILE A 70 -1.91 -1.53 13.04
CA ILE A 70 -1.77 -0.07 13.03
C ILE A 70 -1.97 0.57 11.64
N GLY A 71 -2.21 -0.24 10.60
CA GLY A 71 -2.39 0.24 9.22
C GLY A 71 -1.09 0.70 8.52
N SER A 72 0.09 0.33 9.05
CA SER A 72 1.40 0.71 8.48
C SER A 72 1.82 -0.23 7.36
N VAL A 73 1.74 0.27 6.11
CA VAL A 73 2.23 -0.46 4.93
C VAL A 73 3.75 -0.63 4.94
N ALA A 74 4.48 0.36 5.41
CA ALA A 74 5.94 0.28 5.50
C ALA A 74 6.36 -0.85 6.45
N LEU A 75 5.70 -1.01 7.60
CA LEU A 75 6.00 -2.08 8.54
C LEU A 75 5.58 -3.46 8.00
N VAL A 76 4.46 -3.54 7.27
CA VAL A 76 4.07 -4.77 6.56
C VAL A 76 5.11 -5.14 5.50
N ALA A 77 5.54 -4.19 4.68
CA ALA A 77 6.57 -4.40 3.65
C ALA A 77 7.91 -4.85 4.27
N ASP A 78 8.34 -4.24 5.39
CA ASP A 78 9.53 -4.64 6.12
C ASP A 78 9.39 -6.04 6.75
N GLY A 79 8.18 -6.41 7.19
CA GLY A 79 7.86 -7.78 7.58
C GLY A 79 7.96 -8.77 6.42
N GLN A 80 7.52 -8.40 5.23
CA GLN A 80 7.67 -9.21 4.02
C GLN A 80 9.15 -9.34 3.59
N HIS A 81 9.96 -8.30 3.79
CA HIS A 81 11.41 -8.40 3.60
C HIS A 81 12.03 -9.44 4.55
N SER A 82 11.68 -9.39 5.85
CA SER A 82 12.12 -10.40 6.83
C SER A 82 11.68 -11.82 6.44
N ARG A 83 10.48 -11.98 5.86
CA ARG A 83 9.99 -13.27 5.32
C ARG A 83 10.79 -13.72 4.09
N ALA A 84 11.18 -12.82 3.20
CA ALA A 84 12.06 -13.13 2.08
C ALA A 84 13.43 -13.66 2.57
N ASP A 85 13.96 -13.06 3.65
CA ASP A 85 15.21 -13.52 4.29
C ASP A 85 15.05 -14.90 4.95
N ALA A 86 13.88 -15.18 5.57
CA ALA A 86 13.56 -16.51 6.09
C ALA A 86 13.51 -17.56 4.97
N LEU A 87 12.84 -17.25 3.85
CA LEU A 87 12.80 -18.13 2.67
C LEU A 87 14.17 -18.38 2.07
N THR A 88 15.02 -17.35 1.99
CA THR A 88 16.41 -17.47 1.56
C THR A 88 17.18 -18.43 2.46
N SER A 89 16.98 -18.33 3.78
CA SER A 89 17.60 -19.21 4.77
C SER A 89 17.07 -20.65 4.65
N ILE A 90 15.76 -20.86 4.46
CA ILE A 90 15.16 -22.18 4.22
C ILE A 90 15.76 -22.81 2.97
N GLY A 91 15.91 -22.06 1.90
CA GLY A 91 16.48 -22.56 0.69
C GLY A 91 17.96 -22.88 0.78
N ALA A 92 18.71 -22.06 1.48
CA ALA A 92 20.09 -22.40 1.79
C ALA A 92 20.19 -23.71 2.58
N PHE A 93 19.33 -23.91 3.57
CA PHE A 93 19.24 -25.17 4.32
C PHE A 93 18.92 -26.35 3.41
N LEU A 94 17.88 -26.27 2.58
CA LEU A 94 17.47 -27.34 1.66
C LEU A 94 18.50 -27.58 0.56
N GLY A 95 19.13 -26.53 0.05
CA GLY A 95 20.22 -26.62 -0.92
C GLY A 95 21.42 -27.38 -0.34
N ILE A 96 21.89 -27.00 0.87
CA ILE A 96 22.99 -27.66 1.56
C ILE A 96 22.63 -29.13 1.89
N LEU A 97 21.40 -29.39 2.34
CA LEU A 97 20.91 -30.74 2.61
C LEU A 97 20.92 -31.60 1.34
N GLY A 98 20.49 -31.04 0.21
CA GLY A 98 20.55 -31.74 -1.08
C GLY A 98 21.97 -32.11 -1.49
N VAL A 99 22.91 -31.19 -1.34
CA VAL A 99 24.34 -31.45 -1.57
C VAL A 99 24.87 -32.54 -0.64
N PHE A 100 24.48 -32.51 0.65
CA PHE A 100 24.85 -33.54 1.61
C PHE A 100 24.34 -34.93 1.22
N LEU A 101 23.15 -35.00 0.60
CA LEU A 101 22.56 -36.24 0.06
C LEU A 101 23.15 -36.67 -1.31
N GLY A 102 24.14 -35.94 -1.84
CA GLY A 102 24.83 -36.25 -3.10
C GLY A 102 24.26 -35.54 -4.34
N PHE A 103 23.29 -34.63 -4.20
CA PHE A 103 22.68 -33.89 -5.30
C PHE A 103 23.33 -32.51 -5.44
N ALA A 104 24.44 -32.41 -6.15
CA ALA A 104 25.19 -31.14 -6.32
C ALA A 104 24.38 -29.99 -6.97
N TRP A 105 23.38 -30.32 -7.76
CA TRP A 105 22.48 -29.37 -8.42
C TRP A 105 21.39 -28.78 -7.49
N ALA A 106 21.21 -29.35 -6.30
CA ALA A 106 20.13 -28.96 -5.37
C ALA A 106 20.30 -27.50 -4.87
N ASP A 107 21.50 -27.10 -4.53
CA ASP A 107 21.77 -25.74 -4.03
C ASP A 107 21.47 -24.64 -5.07
N PRO A 108 21.99 -24.66 -6.31
CA PRO A 108 21.61 -23.67 -7.31
C PRO A 108 20.14 -23.72 -7.70
N LEU A 109 19.52 -24.90 -7.74
CA LEU A 109 18.08 -25.01 -8.02
C LEU A 109 17.25 -24.34 -6.91
N MET A 110 17.56 -24.62 -5.66
CA MET A 110 16.88 -23.97 -4.53
C MET A 110 17.07 -22.46 -4.56
N GLY A 111 18.25 -21.96 -4.91
CA GLY A 111 18.49 -20.53 -5.09
C GLY A 111 17.59 -19.89 -6.14
N LEU A 112 17.38 -20.56 -7.28
CA LEU A 112 16.47 -20.08 -8.34
C LEU A 112 15.01 -20.09 -7.88
N LEU A 113 14.57 -21.17 -7.26
CA LEU A 113 13.18 -21.28 -6.76
C LEU A 113 12.86 -20.18 -5.75
N ILE A 114 13.79 -19.88 -4.86
CA ILE A 114 13.63 -18.83 -3.86
C ILE A 114 13.67 -17.44 -4.49
N SER A 115 14.56 -17.21 -5.45
CA SER A 115 14.55 -15.95 -6.20
C SER A 115 13.16 -15.66 -6.80
N VAL A 116 12.51 -16.67 -7.40
CA VAL A 116 11.14 -16.54 -7.92
C VAL A 116 10.13 -16.27 -6.80
N ALA A 117 10.23 -16.97 -5.67
CA ALA A 117 9.33 -16.75 -4.54
C ALA A 117 9.48 -15.33 -3.96
N ILE A 118 10.71 -14.82 -3.84
CA ILE A 118 10.97 -13.45 -3.37
C ILE A 118 10.47 -12.42 -4.38
N LEU A 119 10.60 -12.67 -5.68
CA LEU A 119 10.01 -11.80 -6.72
C LEU A 119 8.49 -11.71 -6.59
N TYR A 120 7.83 -12.82 -6.27
CA TYR A 120 6.38 -12.80 -6.00
C TYR A 120 6.05 -11.94 -4.77
N ILE A 121 6.81 -12.08 -3.68
CA ILE A 121 6.64 -11.24 -2.48
C ILE A 121 6.87 -9.75 -2.81
N ALA A 122 7.91 -9.45 -3.59
CA ALA A 122 8.19 -8.07 -4.01
C ALA A 122 7.05 -7.47 -4.86
N TRP A 123 6.46 -8.28 -5.74
CA TRP A 123 5.32 -7.88 -6.55
C TRP A 123 4.08 -7.59 -5.70
N ASP A 124 3.74 -8.50 -4.79
CA ASP A 124 2.58 -8.38 -3.91
C ASP A 124 2.69 -7.15 -3.00
N SER A 125 3.82 -7.02 -2.29
CA SER A 125 4.12 -5.84 -1.45
C SER A 125 4.19 -4.54 -2.25
N GLY A 126 4.77 -4.60 -3.45
CA GLY A 126 4.88 -3.46 -4.36
C GLY A 126 3.51 -2.96 -4.82
N ARG A 127 2.61 -3.87 -5.14
CA ARG A 127 1.23 -3.53 -5.53
C ARG A 127 0.48 -2.85 -4.38
N GLU A 128 0.62 -3.33 -3.15
CA GLU A 128 -0.03 -2.75 -1.98
C GLU A 128 0.51 -1.33 -1.69
N VAL A 129 1.84 -1.17 -1.67
CA VAL A 129 2.48 0.14 -1.46
C VAL A 129 2.10 1.12 -2.58
N PHE A 130 2.10 0.67 -3.84
CA PHE A 130 1.75 1.51 -4.98
C PHE A 130 0.28 1.96 -4.93
N SER A 131 -0.64 1.07 -4.56
CA SER A 131 -2.06 1.41 -4.46
C SER A 131 -2.27 2.53 -3.43
N ARG A 132 -1.56 2.50 -2.30
CA ARG A 132 -1.63 3.55 -1.28
C ARG A 132 -1.06 4.90 -1.74
N ILE A 133 0.02 4.88 -2.51
CA ILE A 133 0.57 6.12 -3.10
C ILE A 133 -0.41 6.74 -4.09
N MET A 134 -1.21 5.91 -4.77
CA MET A 134 -2.26 6.33 -5.69
C MET A 134 -3.58 6.68 -4.99
N ASP A 135 -3.55 6.93 -3.69
CA ASP A 135 -4.70 7.29 -2.85
C ASP A 135 -5.84 6.24 -2.86
N ALA A 136 -5.52 4.98 -3.17
CA ALA A 136 -6.51 3.91 -3.12
C ALA A 136 -6.89 3.58 -1.66
N ILE A 137 -8.18 3.26 -1.48
CA ILE A 137 -8.74 2.82 -0.22
C ILE A 137 -9.65 1.61 -0.45
N GLU A 138 -9.77 0.76 0.54
CA GLU A 138 -10.64 -0.41 0.50
C GLU A 138 -12.12 0.03 0.47
N PRO A 139 -12.94 -0.50 -0.47
CA PRO A 139 -14.37 -0.15 -0.57
C PRO A 139 -15.14 -0.35 0.74
N GLU A 140 -14.80 -1.39 1.50
CA GLU A 140 -15.39 -1.67 2.82
C GLU A 140 -15.18 -0.54 3.83
N THR A 141 -14.05 0.17 3.74
CA THR A 141 -13.77 1.33 4.61
C THR A 141 -14.67 2.50 4.23
N VAL A 142 -14.88 2.73 2.93
CA VAL A 142 -15.79 3.77 2.43
C VAL A 142 -17.22 3.48 2.86
N GLU A 143 -17.70 2.24 2.71
CA GLU A 143 -19.04 1.83 3.16
C GLU A 143 -19.22 2.01 4.67
N ARG A 144 -18.22 1.70 5.47
CA ARG A 144 -18.26 1.92 6.94
C ARG A 144 -18.35 3.40 7.29
N ILE A 145 -17.64 4.28 6.56
CA ILE A 145 -17.72 5.74 6.75
C ILE A 145 -19.12 6.22 6.41
N GLU A 146 -19.67 5.80 5.27
CA GLU A 146 -21.00 6.16 4.82
C GLU A 146 -22.09 5.73 5.82
N GLN A 147 -22.03 4.47 6.28
CA GLN A 147 -22.97 3.93 7.27
C GLN A 147 -22.88 4.66 8.62
N ALA A 148 -21.67 4.97 9.09
CA ALA A 148 -21.47 5.67 10.35
C ALA A 148 -21.98 7.12 10.26
N ALA A 149 -21.73 7.82 9.16
CA ALA A 149 -22.22 9.17 8.94
C ALA A 149 -23.75 9.21 8.82
N GLY A 150 -24.35 8.27 8.08
CA GLY A 150 -25.80 8.17 7.89
C GLY A 150 -26.58 7.80 9.16
N ALA A 151 -25.91 7.21 10.17
CA ALA A 151 -26.54 6.84 11.43
C ALA A 151 -26.69 8.03 12.42
N VAL A 152 -26.05 9.17 12.13
CA VAL A 152 -26.10 10.36 13.02
C VAL A 152 -27.45 11.06 12.91
N ALA A 153 -28.00 11.42 14.07
CA ALA A 153 -29.31 12.10 14.13
C ALA A 153 -29.24 13.48 13.43
N GLY A 154 -30.20 13.72 12.51
CA GLY A 154 -30.28 14.94 11.70
C GLY A 154 -29.65 14.80 10.31
N VAL A 155 -28.91 13.75 10.02
CA VAL A 155 -28.46 13.40 8.67
C VAL A 155 -29.62 12.77 7.93
N ARG A 156 -30.00 13.35 6.79
CA ARG A 156 -31.04 12.85 5.89
C ARG A 156 -30.50 11.97 4.76
N GLY A 157 -29.24 12.18 4.41
CA GLY A 157 -28.51 11.44 3.38
C GLY A 157 -27.04 11.71 3.42
N VAL A 158 -26.27 10.83 2.80
CA VAL A 158 -24.83 11.00 2.54
C VAL A 158 -24.66 11.01 1.03
N ASP A 159 -24.11 12.11 0.49
CA ASP A 159 -24.01 12.31 -0.95
C ASP A 159 -22.76 11.68 -1.54
N GLU A 160 -21.62 12.08 -1.02
CA GLU A 160 -20.33 11.66 -1.54
C GLU A 160 -19.39 11.35 -0.37
N VAL A 161 -18.73 10.21 -0.45
CA VAL A 161 -17.67 9.82 0.47
C VAL A 161 -16.39 9.59 -0.33
N ARG A 162 -15.37 10.38 -0.04
CA ARG A 162 -14.01 10.18 -0.52
C ARG A 162 -13.12 9.94 0.67
N ALA A 163 -12.29 8.93 0.59
CA ALA A 163 -11.32 8.67 1.64
C ALA A 163 -10.01 8.20 1.03
N ARG A 164 -8.90 8.46 1.73
CA ARG A 164 -7.57 8.06 1.29
C ARG A 164 -6.65 7.81 2.47
N TRP A 165 -5.68 6.96 2.26
CA TRP A 165 -4.62 6.78 3.23
C TRP A 165 -3.59 7.92 3.15
N ILE A 166 -3.11 8.36 4.30
CA ILE A 166 -1.94 9.23 4.45
C ILE A 166 -1.02 8.59 5.50
N GLY A 167 -0.05 7.82 5.04
CA GLY A 167 0.70 6.90 5.89
C GLY A 167 -0.22 5.82 6.47
N HIS A 168 -0.24 5.65 7.79
CA HIS A 168 -1.09 4.67 8.49
C HIS A 168 -2.46 5.20 8.92
N ARG A 169 -2.87 6.39 8.44
CA ARG A 169 -4.13 7.04 8.83
C ARG A 169 -5.00 7.34 7.61
N VAL A 170 -6.31 7.27 7.82
CA VAL A 170 -7.31 7.61 6.82
C VAL A 170 -7.78 9.04 7.01
N MET A 171 -7.79 9.80 5.92
CA MET A 171 -8.47 11.10 5.82
C MET A 171 -9.74 10.91 5.02
N ALA A 172 -10.87 11.41 5.53
CA ALA A 172 -12.17 11.32 4.88
C ALA A 172 -12.67 12.72 4.52
N ASP A 173 -13.21 12.84 3.30
CA ASP A 173 -13.96 14.00 2.83
C ASP A 173 -15.34 13.49 2.45
N LEU A 174 -16.40 14.03 3.06
CA LEU A 174 -17.77 13.59 2.79
C LEU A 174 -18.76 14.76 2.79
N ALA A 175 -19.84 14.59 2.07
CA ALA A 175 -20.95 15.52 2.07
C ALA A 175 -22.19 14.85 2.69
N ILE A 176 -22.88 15.56 3.58
CA ILE A 176 -24.12 15.09 4.21
C ILE A 176 -25.27 16.02 3.86
N GLN A 177 -26.45 15.47 3.79
CA GLN A 177 -27.70 16.22 3.61
C GLN A 177 -28.40 16.42 4.97
N VAL A 178 -28.81 17.64 5.23
CA VAL A 178 -29.58 18.00 6.44
C VAL A 178 -30.85 18.78 6.08
N ASP A 179 -31.73 19.02 7.05
CA ASP A 179 -32.93 19.83 6.85
C ASP A 179 -32.56 21.24 6.35
N PRO A 180 -33.11 21.70 5.20
CA PRO A 180 -32.85 23.02 4.64
C PRO A 180 -33.32 24.20 5.52
N GLN A 181 -34.16 23.93 6.52
CA GLN A 181 -34.65 24.94 7.46
C GLN A 181 -33.71 25.15 8.66
N LEU A 182 -32.65 24.35 8.81
CA LEU A 182 -31.70 24.51 9.87
C LEU A 182 -30.85 25.78 9.70
N THR A 183 -30.49 26.36 10.82
CA THR A 183 -29.46 27.42 10.83
C THR A 183 -28.09 26.83 10.52
N VAL A 184 -27.16 27.68 10.04
CA VAL A 184 -25.76 27.28 9.82
C VAL A 184 -25.15 26.67 11.08
N ALA A 185 -25.48 27.19 12.27
CA ALA A 185 -24.96 26.67 13.54
C ALA A 185 -25.49 25.26 13.85
N GLU A 186 -26.74 24.98 13.55
CA GLU A 186 -27.34 23.64 13.74
C GLU A 186 -26.77 22.63 12.73
N GLY A 187 -26.62 23.02 11.46
CA GLY A 187 -25.96 22.19 10.44
C GLY A 187 -24.51 21.88 10.80
N HIS A 188 -23.77 22.88 11.27
CA HIS A 188 -22.39 22.69 11.73
C HIS A 188 -22.29 21.72 12.92
N ARG A 189 -23.22 21.82 13.88
CA ARG A 189 -23.28 20.88 15.02
C ARG A 189 -23.48 19.44 14.57
N ILE A 190 -24.35 19.20 13.57
CA ILE A 190 -24.55 17.86 12.99
C ILE A 190 -23.25 17.37 12.30
N ALA A 191 -22.56 18.24 11.56
CA ALA A 191 -21.29 17.90 10.92
C ALA A 191 -20.20 17.50 11.94
N GLU A 192 -20.09 18.23 13.05
CA GLU A 192 -19.16 17.89 14.13
C GLU A 192 -19.54 16.58 14.84
N GLU A 193 -20.83 16.27 14.95
CA GLU A 193 -21.29 14.99 15.50
C GLU A 193 -20.97 13.83 14.56
N VAL A 194 -21.13 14.01 13.26
CA VAL A 194 -20.67 13.03 12.23
C VAL A 194 -19.16 12.83 12.33
N ARG A 195 -18.38 13.90 12.37
CA ARG A 195 -16.93 13.82 12.53
C ARG A 195 -16.53 13.06 13.79
N HIS A 196 -17.16 13.36 14.91
CA HIS A 196 -16.93 12.69 16.19
C HIS A 196 -17.22 11.18 16.10
N GLU A 197 -18.37 10.82 15.51
CA GLU A 197 -18.79 9.44 15.34
C GLU A 197 -17.82 8.64 14.44
N LEU A 198 -17.33 9.24 13.36
CA LEU A 198 -16.35 8.62 12.49
C LEU A 198 -15.03 8.34 13.23
N LEU A 199 -14.52 9.30 13.99
CA LEU A 199 -13.30 9.15 14.78
C LEU A 199 -13.42 8.07 15.86
N HIS A 200 -14.62 7.88 16.42
CA HIS A 200 -14.88 6.84 17.43
C HIS A 200 -15.07 5.45 16.83
N ARG A 201 -15.87 5.33 15.77
CA ARG A 201 -16.21 4.02 15.19
C ARG A 201 -15.15 3.44 14.27
N ILE A 202 -14.33 4.29 13.67
CA ILE A 202 -13.32 3.87 12.69
C ILE A 202 -11.94 4.35 13.14
N PRO A 203 -11.21 3.54 13.94
CA PRO A 203 -9.95 3.95 14.55
C PRO A 203 -8.86 4.39 13.58
N GLN A 204 -8.95 3.98 12.30
CA GLN A 204 -8.02 4.37 11.25
C GLN A 204 -8.25 5.81 10.76
N VAL A 205 -9.47 6.34 10.91
CA VAL A 205 -9.80 7.73 10.53
C VAL A 205 -9.14 8.70 11.51
N ALA A 206 -8.25 9.54 10.99
CA ALA A 206 -7.55 10.56 11.78
C ALA A 206 -8.25 11.89 11.75
N ASP A 207 -8.93 12.20 10.65
CA ASP A 207 -9.72 13.41 10.47
C ASP A 207 -10.78 13.20 9.40
N ALA A 208 -11.86 13.97 9.48
CA ALA A 208 -12.93 13.97 8.51
C ALA A 208 -13.40 15.40 8.24
N HIS A 209 -13.45 15.80 6.97
CA HIS A 209 -14.07 17.03 6.54
C HIS A 209 -15.50 16.73 6.11
N VAL A 210 -16.46 17.32 6.82
CA VAL A 210 -17.88 17.10 6.57
C VAL A 210 -18.48 18.35 5.94
N HIS A 211 -18.83 18.25 4.66
CA HIS A 211 -19.58 19.28 3.95
C HIS A 211 -21.07 19.11 4.23
N VAL A 212 -21.79 20.19 4.46
CA VAL A 212 -23.21 20.18 4.79
C VAL A 212 -24.01 20.75 3.62
N ASN A 213 -24.84 19.91 3.02
CA ASN A 213 -25.79 20.27 1.98
C ASN A 213 -27.21 20.33 2.55
N PRO A 214 -28.05 21.25 2.08
CA PRO A 214 -29.49 21.16 2.34
C PRO A 214 -30.10 20.00 1.56
N ALA A 215 -30.97 19.21 2.18
CA ALA A 215 -31.70 18.15 1.49
C ALA A 215 -32.78 18.76 0.57
N TRP A 216 -32.68 18.53 -0.73
CA TRP A 216 -33.64 19.00 -1.74
C TRP A 216 -34.41 17.85 -2.35
N GLU A 217 -35.69 18.08 -2.62
CA GLU A 217 -36.46 17.22 -3.51
C GLU A 217 -36.26 17.70 -4.96
N GLY A 218 -35.47 16.99 -5.75
CA GLY A 218 -35.17 17.30 -7.15
C GLY A 218 -33.74 17.80 -7.39
N VAL A 219 -33.59 18.66 -8.42
CA VAL A 219 -32.26 19.19 -8.80
C VAL A 219 -31.81 20.24 -7.77
N ASP A 220 -30.62 20.08 -7.24
CA ASP A 220 -29.99 21.04 -6.34
C ASP A 220 -29.66 22.34 -7.08
N PRO A 221 -30.33 23.47 -6.75
CA PRO A 221 -30.13 24.72 -7.47
C PRO A 221 -28.78 25.36 -7.22
N TYR A 222 -28.10 25.02 -6.11
CA TYR A 222 -26.82 25.63 -5.74
C TYR A 222 -25.63 25.01 -6.46
N HIS A 223 -25.75 23.74 -6.86
CA HIS A 223 -24.71 23.04 -7.61
C HIS A 223 -24.93 23.02 -9.12
N ALA A 224 -26.07 23.51 -9.59
CA ALA A 224 -26.40 23.53 -11.04
C ALA A 224 -25.35 24.27 -11.88
N GLU A 225 -24.85 25.41 -11.40
CA GLU A 225 -23.85 26.20 -12.12
C GLU A 225 -22.47 25.51 -12.16
N THR A 226 -22.14 24.72 -11.16
CA THR A 226 -20.85 23.98 -11.10
C THR A 226 -20.92 22.62 -11.76
N ALA A 227 -22.11 22.04 -11.94
CA ALA A 227 -22.29 20.72 -12.55
C ALA A 227 -21.73 20.65 -13.98
N GLU A 228 -21.91 21.69 -14.79
CA GLU A 228 -21.36 21.76 -16.15
C GLU A 228 -19.81 21.71 -16.18
N HIS A 229 -19.15 22.23 -15.17
CA HIS A 229 -17.68 22.18 -15.07
C HIS A 229 -17.19 20.77 -14.76
N PHE A 230 -17.90 20.01 -13.94
CA PHE A 230 -17.56 18.62 -13.63
C PHE A 230 -17.81 17.68 -14.83
N GLU A 231 -18.90 17.89 -15.58
CA GLU A 231 -19.17 17.15 -16.82
C GLU A 231 -18.10 17.43 -17.88
N ARG A 232 -17.72 18.71 -18.03
CA ARG A 232 -16.65 19.12 -18.97
C ARG A 232 -15.29 18.51 -18.58
N ALA A 233 -14.95 18.44 -17.29
CA ALA A 233 -13.72 17.82 -16.81
C ALA A 233 -13.68 16.30 -17.08
N ARG A 234 -14.82 15.61 -17.04
CA ARG A 234 -14.94 14.18 -17.38
C ARG A 234 -14.78 13.90 -18.88
N THR A 235 -15.11 14.86 -19.73
CA THR A 235 -15.08 14.74 -21.22
C THR A 235 -13.81 15.30 -21.84
N LEU A 236 -12.94 15.98 -21.08
CA LEU A 236 -11.65 16.45 -21.58
C LEU A 236 -10.76 15.25 -21.92
N PRO A 237 -10.18 15.21 -23.14
CA PRO A 237 -9.16 14.22 -23.44
C PRO A 237 -7.98 14.40 -22.48
N PRO A 238 -7.24 13.30 -22.16
CA PRO A 238 -6.04 13.41 -21.36
C PRO A 238 -5.11 14.47 -21.97
N PRO A 239 -4.37 15.23 -21.13
CA PRO A 239 -3.45 16.25 -21.63
C PRO A 239 -2.55 15.63 -22.69
N ALA A 240 -2.43 16.31 -23.82
CA ALA A 240 -1.57 15.87 -24.91
C ALA A 240 -0.16 15.63 -24.33
N GLN A 241 0.30 14.38 -24.42
CA GLN A 241 1.70 14.08 -24.12
C GLN A 241 2.52 15.00 -25.01
N ASP A 242 3.37 15.83 -24.41
CA ASP A 242 4.22 16.79 -25.10
C ASP A 242 4.85 16.12 -26.33
N ALA A 243 4.34 16.47 -27.49
CA ALA A 243 5.00 16.19 -28.75
C ALA A 243 6.33 16.94 -28.72
N GLY A 244 7.41 16.17 -28.66
CA GLY A 244 8.80 16.52 -28.47
C GLY A 244 9.17 17.95 -28.84
N SER A 245 9.90 18.58 -27.92
CA SER A 245 10.65 19.80 -28.12
C SER A 245 11.33 19.81 -29.50
N PRO A 246 11.12 20.80 -30.35
CA PRO A 246 11.83 20.88 -31.64
C PRO A 246 13.34 21.02 -31.38
N ASP A 247 14.07 20.10 -32.00
CA ASP A 247 15.52 20.00 -32.08
C ASP A 247 16.16 21.37 -32.43
N THR A 248 16.76 22.02 -31.41
CA THR A 248 17.63 23.17 -31.65
C THR A 248 19.03 22.71 -32.00
N LYS A 249 19.17 21.99 -33.12
CA LYS A 249 20.44 21.86 -33.83
C LYS A 249 20.41 22.76 -35.08
N GLY A 250 21.22 23.78 -35.05
CA GLY A 250 21.59 24.48 -36.28
C GLY A 250 21.62 25.99 -36.20
N ARG A 251 22.73 26.54 -35.66
CA ARG A 251 23.39 27.70 -36.21
C ARG A 251 24.80 27.83 -35.63
N ALA A 252 25.73 27.18 -36.32
CA ALA A 252 27.09 27.63 -36.36
C ALA A 252 27.19 28.57 -37.59
N GLU A 253 27.56 29.79 -37.34
CA GLU A 253 28.45 30.65 -38.16
C GLU A 253 28.94 31.80 -37.27
#